data_4aa0bd574b645e53ee04a3b104e6127e
#
_entry.id   4aa0bd574b645e53ee04a3b104e6127e
#
_cell.length_a   1.000
_cell.length_b   1.000
_cell.length_c   1.000
_cell.angle_alpha   90.00
_cell.angle_beta   90.00
_cell.angle_gamma   90.00
#
_symmetry.space_group_name_H-M   'P 1'
#
loop_
_entity.id
_entity.type
_entity.pdbx_description
1 polymer ?
#
loop_
_entity_poly.entity_id
_entity_poly.type
_entity_poly.pdbx_seq_one_letter_code
_entity_poly.pdbx_strand_id
1 'polypeptide(L)'
;EQARAAKDAAQAKQDEAMAGTRHEQVQAAYDMWQKAKAGLDIAVKSHRRVKELFEQGVLPEQKFDEASAQLAAAQATEKAAHSQYQMAVNGARREDKAAAAAMVSRARGAVDEVESYVRETVLTAQADGEVSEIFPKAGELVGTGAPIINVAMMDKMWVTFNIREDMLGHIGMNR
;
A
#
# COMPACT_ATOMS: atom_id res chain seq x y z
N GLU A 1 -12.11 15.80 2.53
CA GLU A 1 -10.74 16.26 2.84
C GLU A 1 -9.99 15.25 3.69
N GLN A 2 -10.53 14.79 4.83
CA GLN A 2 -9.86 13.86 5.75
C GLN A 2 -9.46 12.52 5.07
N ALA A 3 -10.32 11.94 4.25
CA ALA A 3 -10.01 10.72 3.51
C ALA A 3 -8.87 10.91 2.48
N ARG A 4 -8.82 12.06 1.83
CA ARG A 4 -7.73 12.41 0.90
C ARG A 4 -6.40 12.59 1.63
N ALA A 5 -6.39 13.29 2.76
CA ALA A 5 -5.19 13.44 3.59
C ALA A 5 -4.66 12.09 4.09
N ALA A 6 -5.56 11.15 4.47
CA ALA A 6 -5.18 9.80 4.87
C ALA A 6 -4.57 8.99 3.71
N LYS A 7 -5.09 9.15 2.49
CA LYS A 7 -4.53 8.54 1.27
C LYS A 7 -3.14 9.09 0.97
N ASP A 8 -2.95 10.42 1.06
CA ASP A 8 -1.66 11.06 0.78
C ASP A 8 -0.60 10.63 1.81
N ALA A 9 -0.97 10.52 3.08
CA ALA A 9 -0.09 10.00 4.12
C ALA A 9 0.30 8.52 3.90
N ALA A 10 -0.65 7.68 3.46
CA ALA A 10 -0.38 6.29 3.11
C ALA A 10 0.53 6.18 1.87
N GLN A 11 0.33 7.04 0.87
CA GLN A 11 1.17 7.12 -0.32
C GLN A 11 2.61 7.52 0.04
N ALA A 12 2.80 8.53 0.88
CA ALA A 12 4.13 8.96 1.34
C ALA A 12 4.88 7.82 2.05
N LYS A 13 4.18 7.01 2.87
CA LYS A 13 4.77 5.81 3.49
C LYS A 13 5.13 4.72 2.49
N GLN A 14 4.33 4.52 1.46
CA GLN A 14 4.66 3.59 0.39
C GLN A 14 5.89 4.05 -0.38
N ASP A 15 5.98 5.34 -0.70
CA ASP A 15 7.12 5.91 -1.42
C ASP A 15 8.41 5.80 -0.59
N GLU A 16 8.34 6.02 0.73
CA GLU A 16 9.45 5.79 1.67
C GLU A 16 9.92 4.33 1.66
N ALA A 17 8.99 3.37 1.74
CA ALA A 17 9.30 1.94 1.69
C ALA A 17 9.88 1.51 0.33
N MET A 18 9.46 2.15 -0.76
CA MET A 18 9.96 1.88 -2.11
C MET A 18 11.31 2.53 -2.39
N ALA A 19 11.56 3.73 -1.87
CA ALA A 19 12.85 4.43 -1.99
C ALA A 19 13.99 3.64 -1.32
N GLY A 20 13.65 2.79 -0.32
CA GLY A 20 14.61 1.95 0.37
C GLY A 20 15.50 2.72 1.36
N THR A 21 16.67 2.16 1.64
CA THR A 21 17.64 2.77 2.56
C THR A 21 18.31 3.99 1.92
N ARG A 22 18.49 5.06 2.70
CA ARG A 22 19.16 6.27 2.23
C ARG A 22 20.59 5.95 1.79
N HIS A 23 21.04 6.59 0.71
CA HIS A 23 22.34 6.36 0.12
C HIS A 23 23.48 6.51 1.14
N GLU A 24 23.41 7.50 2.05
CA GLU A 24 24.41 7.74 3.08
C GLU A 24 24.51 6.56 4.07
N GLN A 25 23.39 5.91 4.39
CA GLN A 25 23.37 4.74 5.27
C GLN A 25 23.97 3.51 4.58
N VAL A 26 23.71 3.34 3.29
CA VAL A 26 24.34 2.28 2.48
C VAL A 26 25.83 2.50 2.40
N GLN A 27 26.28 3.74 2.18
CA GLN A 27 27.69 4.09 2.13
C GLN A 27 28.39 3.87 3.47
N ALA A 28 27.77 4.28 4.57
CA ALA A 28 28.32 4.05 5.91
C ALA A 28 28.48 2.56 6.24
N ALA A 29 27.49 1.73 5.86
CA ALA A 29 27.58 0.28 6.03
C ALA A 29 28.67 -0.34 5.13
N TYR A 30 28.85 0.16 3.91
CA TYR A 30 29.94 -0.24 3.03
C TYR A 30 31.32 0.09 3.62
N ASP A 31 31.50 1.29 4.15
CA ASP A 31 32.77 1.73 4.75
C ASP A 31 33.09 0.90 6.00
N MET A 32 32.08 0.55 6.81
CA MET A 32 32.25 -0.39 7.92
C MET A 32 32.69 -1.78 7.46
N TRP A 33 32.10 -2.29 6.39
CA TRP A 33 32.53 -3.56 5.82
C TRP A 33 33.94 -3.50 5.27
N GLN A 34 34.33 -2.43 4.55
CA GLN A 34 35.71 -2.24 4.07
C GLN A 34 36.71 -2.20 5.23
N LYS A 35 36.39 -1.52 6.32
CA LYS A 35 37.21 -1.51 7.55
C LYS A 35 37.38 -2.91 8.13
N ALA A 36 36.30 -3.68 8.24
CA ALA A 36 36.33 -5.05 8.75
C ALA A 36 37.17 -5.97 7.83
N LYS A 37 37.03 -5.82 6.51
CA LYS A 37 37.82 -6.54 5.51
C LYS A 37 39.32 -6.25 5.62
N ALA A 38 39.71 -4.99 5.82
CA ALA A 38 41.09 -4.62 6.07
C ALA A 38 41.66 -5.25 7.36
N GLY A 39 40.80 -5.29 8.42
CA GLY A 39 41.14 -5.97 9.68
C GLY A 39 41.35 -7.48 9.48
N LEU A 40 40.49 -8.12 8.69
CA LEU A 40 40.64 -9.53 8.34
C LEU A 40 41.97 -9.81 7.57
N ASP A 41 42.31 -8.97 6.59
CA ASP A 41 43.55 -9.12 5.83
C ASP A 41 44.81 -9.06 6.73
N ILE A 42 44.79 -8.15 7.72
CA ILE A 42 45.85 -8.08 8.73
C ILE A 42 45.92 -9.36 9.56
N ALA A 43 44.74 -9.86 10.04
CA ALA A 43 44.67 -11.08 10.84
C ALA A 43 45.14 -12.32 10.05
N VAL A 44 44.76 -12.44 8.79
CA VAL A 44 45.22 -13.52 7.89
C VAL A 44 46.75 -13.50 7.73
N LYS A 45 47.32 -12.30 7.47
CA LYS A 45 48.80 -12.15 7.32
C LYS A 45 49.53 -12.44 8.63
N SER A 46 48.96 -12.04 9.76
CA SER A 46 49.50 -12.31 11.09
C SER A 46 49.49 -13.81 11.40
N HIS A 47 48.32 -14.45 11.23
CA HIS A 47 48.15 -15.88 11.45
C HIS A 47 49.13 -16.70 10.58
N ARG A 48 49.26 -16.34 9.31
CA ARG A 48 50.21 -17.05 8.42
C ARG A 48 51.64 -16.97 8.94
N ARG A 49 52.13 -15.80 9.36
CA ARG A 49 53.48 -15.64 9.93
C ARG A 49 53.66 -16.44 11.22
N VAL A 50 52.68 -16.39 12.12
CA VAL A 50 52.72 -17.15 13.38
C VAL A 50 52.73 -18.66 13.08
N LYS A 51 51.96 -19.11 12.12
CA LYS A 51 51.90 -20.51 11.68
C LYS A 51 53.28 -20.99 11.15
N GLU A 52 53.93 -20.22 10.26
CA GLU A 52 55.25 -20.51 9.72
C GLU A 52 56.32 -20.63 10.81
N LEU A 53 56.30 -19.73 11.79
CA LEU A 53 57.23 -19.75 12.92
C LEU A 53 56.95 -20.89 13.92
N PHE A 54 55.70 -21.27 14.10
CA PHE A 54 55.28 -22.42 14.92
C PHE A 54 55.76 -23.73 14.26
N GLU A 55 55.55 -23.91 12.96
CA GLU A 55 56.01 -25.07 12.20
C GLU A 55 57.55 -25.22 12.22
N GLN A 56 58.27 -24.11 12.36
CA GLN A 56 59.75 -24.09 12.54
C GLN A 56 60.17 -24.33 14.00
N GLY A 57 59.23 -24.53 14.94
CA GLY A 57 59.54 -24.74 16.35
C GLY A 57 59.99 -23.49 17.12
N VAL A 58 59.84 -22.29 16.52
CA VAL A 58 60.29 -21.02 17.12
C VAL A 58 59.27 -20.45 18.11
N LEU A 59 57.97 -20.72 17.90
CA LEU A 59 56.88 -20.21 18.76
C LEU A 59 56.17 -21.34 19.50
N PRO A 60 55.71 -21.07 20.73
CA PRO A 60 54.87 -22.02 21.48
C PRO A 60 53.45 -22.12 20.89
N GLU A 61 52.80 -23.27 21.08
CA GLU A 61 51.44 -23.57 20.62
C GLU A 61 50.41 -22.52 21.05
N GLN A 62 50.53 -22.00 22.29
CA GLN A 62 49.71 -20.91 22.78
C GLN A 62 49.64 -19.71 21.84
N LYS A 63 50.79 -19.33 21.23
CA LYS A 63 50.83 -18.18 20.30
C LYS A 63 50.13 -18.49 18.96
N PHE A 64 50.18 -19.73 18.52
CA PHE A 64 49.43 -20.16 17.37
C PHE A 64 47.92 -20.17 17.63
N ASP A 65 47.50 -20.65 18.80
CA ASP A 65 46.10 -20.63 19.22
C ASP A 65 45.53 -19.20 19.35
N GLU A 66 46.30 -18.30 19.97
CA GLU A 66 45.96 -16.88 20.05
C GLU A 66 45.76 -16.25 18.64
N ALA A 67 46.66 -16.52 17.71
CA ALA A 67 46.58 -16.02 16.33
C ALA A 67 45.38 -16.65 15.56
N SER A 68 45.09 -17.91 15.82
CA SER A 68 43.93 -18.60 15.23
C SER A 68 42.61 -18.05 15.76
N ALA A 69 42.52 -17.78 17.07
CA ALA A 69 41.35 -17.14 17.67
C ALA A 69 41.13 -15.71 17.13
N GLN A 70 42.22 -14.92 16.96
CA GLN A 70 42.15 -13.58 16.37
C GLN A 70 41.67 -13.63 14.92
N LEU A 71 42.14 -14.60 14.12
CA LEU A 71 41.67 -14.81 12.73
C LEU A 71 40.18 -15.12 12.71
N ALA A 72 39.72 -16.05 13.58
CA ALA A 72 38.32 -16.43 13.65
C ALA A 72 37.44 -15.23 14.06
N ALA A 73 37.87 -14.41 15.03
CA ALA A 73 37.18 -13.20 15.43
C ALA A 73 37.09 -12.15 14.30
N ALA A 74 38.18 -11.95 13.55
CA ALA A 74 38.20 -11.04 12.41
C ALA A 74 37.30 -11.52 11.26
N GLN A 75 37.24 -12.83 10.99
CA GLN A 75 36.31 -13.42 10.04
C GLN A 75 34.85 -13.22 10.44
N ALA A 76 34.52 -13.43 11.71
CA ALA A 76 33.19 -13.19 12.21
C ALA A 76 32.77 -11.72 12.12
N THR A 77 33.70 -10.79 12.40
CA THR A 77 33.48 -9.34 12.30
C THR A 77 33.24 -8.91 10.86
N GLU A 78 34.05 -9.40 9.91
CA GLU A 78 33.86 -9.12 8.46
C GLU A 78 32.51 -9.63 7.98
N LYS A 79 32.16 -10.87 8.32
CA LYS A 79 30.88 -11.47 7.95
C LYS A 79 29.69 -10.71 8.50
N ALA A 80 29.76 -10.24 9.74
CA ALA A 80 28.72 -9.42 10.36
C ALA A 80 28.57 -8.06 9.63
N ALA A 81 29.69 -7.37 9.36
CA ALA A 81 29.67 -6.10 8.64
C ALA A 81 29.17 -6.26 7.20
N HIS A 82 29.54 -7.33 6.50
CA HIS A 82 29.03 -7.66 5.18
C HIS A 82 27.52 -7.89 5.20
N SER A 83 27.00 -8.61 6.19
CA SER A 83 25.55 -8.84 6.35
C SER A 83 24.80 -7.54 6.59
N GLN A 84 25.36 -6.61 7.37
CA GLN A 84 24.77 -5.27 7.59
C GLN A 84 24.76 -4.45 6.30
N TYR A 85 25.83 -4.48 5.52
CA TYR A 85 25.87 -3.83 4.20
C TYR A 85 24.80 -4.42 3.27
N GLN A 86 24.67 -5.75 3.20
CA GLN A 86 23.64 -6.39 2.37
C GLN A 86 22.22 -6.00 2.80
N MET A 87 21.94 -5.93 4.12
CA MET A 87 20.65 -5.45 4.62
C MET A 87 20.37 -4.00 4.21
N ALA A 88 21.38 -3.13 4.27
CA ALA A 88 21.26 -1.75 3.84
C ALA A 88 20.98 -1.63 2.33
N VAL A 89 21.66 -2.42 1.50
CA VAL A 89 21.45 -2.44 0.04
C VAL A 89 20.08 -2.99 -0.35
N ASN A 90 19.63 -4.06 0.32
CA ASN A 90 18.32 -4.67 0.05
C ASN A 90 17.15 -3.78 0.45
N GLY A 91 17.36 -2.87 1.41
CA GLY A 91 16.34 -1.92 1.89
C GLY A 91 15.15 -2.61 2.56
N ALA A 92 13.96 -2.00 2.42
CA ALA A 92 12.74 -2.53 3.01
C ALA A 92 12.39 -3.91 2.45
N ARG A 93 11.92 -4.79 3.32
CA ARG A 93 11.52 -6.15 2.96
C ARG A 93 10.34 -6.14 1.99
N ARG A 94 10.20 -7.22 1.24
CA ARG A 94 9.09 -7.39 0.31
C ARG A 94 7.73 -7.31 1.02
N GLU A 95 7.65 -7.87 2.22
CA GLU A 95 6.46 -7.86 3.06
C GLU A 95 6.09 -6.44 3.51
N ASP A 96 7.09 -5.62 3.89
CA ASP A 96 6.89 -4.22 4.29
C ASP A 96 6.36 -3.38 3.12
N LYS A 97 6.91 -3.59 1.92
CA LYS A 97 6.43 -2.96 0.68
C LYS A 97 5.01 -3.36 0.35
N ALA A 98 4.67 -4.64 0.50
CA ALA A 98 3.31 -5.14 0.28
C ALA A 98 2.32 -4.59 1.31
N ALA A 99 2.72 -4.50 2.59
CA ALA A 99 1.90 -3.90 3.64
C ALA A 99 1.63 -2.41 3.38
N ALA A 100 2.65 -1.65 2.96
CA ALA A 100 2.48 -0.24 2.59
C ALA A 100 1.54 -0.08 1.38
N ALA A 101 1.66 -0.93 0.36
CA ALA A 101 0.75 -0.93 -0.80
C ALA A 101 -0.70 -1.26 -0.40
N ALA A 102 -0.91 -2.20 0.53
CA ALA A 102 -2.23 -2.52 1.05
C ALA A 102 -2.85 -1.35 1.84
N MET A 103 -2.04 -0.58 2.59
CA MET A 103 -2.50 0.64 3.27
C MET A 103 -2.98 1.70 2.27
N VAL A 104 -2.27 1.91 1.16
CA VAL A 104 -2.69 2.82 0.09
C VAL A 104 -4.00 2.35 -0.54
N SER A 105 -4.13 1.05 -0.83
CA SER A 105 -5.36 0.48 -1.39
C SER A 105 -6.56 0.70 -0.47
N ARG A 106 -6.39 0.48 0.83
CA ARG A 106 -7.43 0.76 1.83
C ARG A 106 -7.82 2.24 1.89
N ALA A 107 -6.82 3.12 1.87
CA ALA A 107 -7.07 4.56 1.91
C ALA A 107 -7.76 5.07 0.63
N ARG A 108 -7.46 4.48 -0.54
CA ARG A 108 -8.20 4.74 -1.80
C ARG A 108 -9.65 4.32 -1.67
N GLY A 109 -9.92 3.11 -1.18
CA GLY A 109 -11.29 2.64 -0.96
C GLY A 109 -12.10 3.59 -0.07
N ALA A 110 -11.50 4.15 0.98
CA ALA A 110 -12.16 5.13 1.83
C ALA A 110 -12.44 6.48 1.09
N VAL A 111 -11.57 6.89 0.17
CA VAL A 111 -11.84 8.06 -0.70
C VAL A 111 -12.99 7.77 -1.66
N ASP A 112 -12.97 6.61 -2.32
CA ASP A 112 -13.98 6.20 -3.29
C ASP A 112 -15.36 6.08 -2.63
N GLU A 113 -15.43 5.58 -1.40
CA GLU A 113 -16.65 5.53 -0.59
C GLU A 113 -17.22 6.93 -0.35
N VAL A 114 -16.39 7.86 0.14
CA VAL A 114 -16.83 9.26 0.37
C VAL A 114 -17.22 9.94 -0.94
N GLU A 115 -16.50 9.70 -2.03
CA GLU A 115 -16.84 10.24 -3.35
C GLU A 115 -18.14 9.65 -3.90
N SER A 116 -18.48 8.40 -3.56
CA SER A 116 -19.76 7.80 -3.88
C SER A 116 -20.90 8.53 -3.14
N TYR A 117 -20.76 8.73 -1.83
CA TYR A 117 -21.75 9.52 -1.07
C TYR A 117 -21.93 10.93 -1.61
N VAL A 118 -20.83 11.61 -1.99
CA VAL A 118 -20.92 12.95 -2.59
C VAL A 118 -21.65 12.90 -3.93
N ARG A 119 -21.43 11.89 -4.76
CA ARG A 119 -22.17 11.73 -6.03
C ARG A 119 -23.67 11.53 -5.81
N GLU A 120 -24.06 10.80 -4.77
CA GLU A 120 -25.47 10.58 -4.43
C GLU A 120 -26.17 11.86 -3.94
N THR A 121 -25.44 12.91 -3.57
CA THR A 121 -26.04 14.21 -3.23
C THR A 121 -26.54 14.98 -4.46
N VAL A 122 -26.14 14.59 -5.65
CA VAL A 122 -26.58 15.19 -6.92
C VAL A 122 -27.47 14.20 -7.65
N LEU A 123 -28.77 14.48 -7.65
CA LEU A 123 -29.76 13.66 -8.34
C LEU A 123 -29.83 14.04 -9.81
N THR A 124 -29.70 13.05 -10.70
CA THR A 124 -29.89 13.19 -12.13
C THR A 124 -31.10 12.39 -12.58
N ALA A 125 -31.90 12.95 -13.49
CA ALA A 125 -33.02 12.23 -14.08
C ALA A 125 -32.50 10.99 -14.84
N GLN A 126 -33.11 9.83 -14.57
CA GLN A 126 -32.73 8.55 -15.22
C GLN A 126 -33.41 8.35 -16.60
N ALA A 127 -34.42 9.16 -16.88
CA ALA A 127 -35.17 9.11 -18.13
C ALA A 127 -35.68 10.52 -18.51
N ASP A 128 -35.89 10.70 -19.81
CA ASP A 128 -36.54 11.91 -20.31
C ASP A 128 -38.01 11.91 -19.90
N GLY A 129 -38.52 13.06 -19.42
CA GLY A 129 -39.89 13.17 -18.94
C GLY A 129 -40.19 14.55 -18.36
N GLU A 130 -41.40 14.73 -17.92
CA GLU A 130 -41.86 15.94 -17.24
C GLU A 130 -41.91 15.75 -15.73
N VAL A 131 -41.41 16.74 -14.98
CA VAL A 131 -41.46 16.71 -13.51
C VAL A 131 -42.94 16.90 -13.10
N SER A 132 -43.54 15.83 -12.54
CA SER A 132 -44.95 15.87 -12.11
C SER A 132 -45.09 16.34 -10.66
N GLU A 133 -44.14 16.03 -9.81
CA GLU A 133 -44.19 16.43 -8.38
C GLU A 133 -42.77 16.52 -7.77
N ILE A 134 -42.59 17.51 -6.90
CA ILE A 134 -41.41 17.67 -6.06
C ILE A 134 -41.88 17.58 -4.61
N PHE A 135 -41.42 16.54 -3.88
CA PHE A 135 -41.93 16.25 -2.54
C PHE A 135 -41.32 17.16 -1.46
N PRO A 136 -39.98 17.30 -1.34
CA PRO A 136 -39.37 18.13 -0.29
C PRO A 136 -39.26 19.58 -0.71
N LYS A 137 -39.31 20.47 0.26
CA LYS A 137 -39.00 21.89 0.10
C LYS A 137 -37.52 22.15 0.39
N ALA A 138 -37.00 23.22 -0.20
CA ALA A 138 -35.61 23.64 0.07
C ALA A 138 -35.40 23.88 1.58
N GLY A 139 -34.39 23.23 2.16
CA GLY A 139 -34.10 23.27 3.59
C GLY A 139 -34.73 22.14 4.42
N GLU A 140 -35.52 21.29 3.81
CA GLU A 140 -36.16 20.14 4.48
C GLU A 140 -35.20 18.94 4.53
N LEU A 141 -35.19 18.21 5.66
CA LEU A 141 -34.37 17.02 5.83
C LEU A 141 -35.05 15.82 5.18
N VAL A 142 -34.38 15.20 4.22
CA VAL A 142 -34.88 14.02 3.50
C VAL A 142 -34.16 12.78 3.98
N GLY A 143 -34.92 11.76 4.39
CA GLY A 143 -34.36 10.47 4.81
C GLY A 143 -33.97 9.58 3.62
N THR A 144 -33.10 8.60 3.86
CA THR A 144 -32.74 7.60 2.86
C THR A 144 -33.96 6.86 2.32
N GLY A 145 -34.12 6.82 1.00
CA GLY A 145 -35.25 6.15 0.33
C GLY A 145 -36.53 6.98 0.24
N ALA A 146 -36.56 8.22 0.74
CA ALA A 146 -37.71 9.10 0.54
C ALA A 146 -37.77 9.59 -0.92
N PRO A 147 -38.96 9.68 -1.52
CA PRO A 147 -39.13 10.24 -2.85
C PRO A 147 -38.78 11.73 -2.85
N ILE A 148 -38.03 12.19 -3.84
CA ILE A 148 -37.65 13.59 -3.96
C ILE A 148 -38.33 14.23 -5.16
N ILE A 149 -38.28 13.60 -6.32
CA ILE A 149 -38.89 14.10 -7.55
C ILE A 149 -39.56 12.93 -8.27
N ASN A 150 -40.77 13.16 -8.74
CA ASN A 150 -41.47 12.25 -9.63
C ASN A 150 -41.40 12.76 -11.06
N VAL A 151 -40.88 11.90 -11.97
CA VAL A 151 -40.75 12.20 -13.40
C VAL A 151 -41.73 11.31 -14.16
N ALA A 152 -42.68 11.91 -14.88
CA ALA A 152 -43.62 11.22 -15.72
C ALA A 152 -43.11 11.09 -17.15
N MET A 153 -43.05 9.87 -17.67
CA MET A 153 -42.70 9.60 -19.08
C MET A 153 -43.98 9.71 -19.92
N MET A 154 -44.20 10.87 -20.56
CA MET A 154 -45.42 11.17 -21.31
C MET A 154 -45.61 10.23 -22.51
N ASP A 155 -44.50 9.76 -23.12
CA ASP A 155 -44.55 8.87 -24.28
C ASP A 155 -44.99 7.43 -23.97
N LYS A 156 -45.06 7.05 -22.70
CA LYS A 156 -45.37 5.69 -22.25
C LYS A 156 -46.57 5.62 -21.33
N MET A 157 -47.47 6.62 -21.40
CA MET A 157 -48.66 6.61 -20.58
C MET A 157 -49.71 5.66 -21.16
N TRP A 158 -50.35 4.92 -20.27
CA TRP A 158 -51.55 4.12 -20.58
C TRP A 158 -52.63 4.42 -19.56
N VAL A 159 -53.86 4.25 -19.98
CA VAL A 159 -55.00 4.43 -19.11
C VAL A 159 -55.73 3.09 -18.99
N THR A 160 -55.95 2.66 -17.76
CA THR A 160 -56.74 1.46 -17.48
C THR A 160 -58.11 1.85 -17.06
N PHE A 161 -59.12 1.38 -17.81
CA PHE A 161 -60.55 1.59 -17.48
C PHE A 161 -61.12 0.29 -16.93
N ASN A 162 -61.69 0.35 -15.75
CA ASN A 162 -62.51 -0.73 -15.24
C ASN A 162 -63.96 -0.51 -15.68
N ILE A 163 -64.42 -1.30 -16.67
CA ILE A 163 -65.76 -1.17 -17.25
C ILE A 163 -66.60 -2.31 -16.74
N ARG A 164 -67.84 -2.00 -16.31
CA ARG A 164 -68.79 -3.01 -15.91
C ARG A 164 -69.27 -3.81 -17.12
N GLU A 165 -69.50 -5.11 -16.92
CA GLU A 165 -69.88 -6.07 -17.98
C GLU A 165 -71.14 -5.66 -18.76
N ASP A 166 -72.08 -5.00 -18.15
CA ASP A 166 -73.30 -4.49 -18.78
C ASP A 166 -73.07 -3.37 -19.80
N MET A 167 -71.89 -2.67 -19.74
CA MET A 167 -71.50 -1.60 -20.66
C MET A 167 -70.61 -2.05 -21.82
N LEU A 168 -70.11 -3.27 -21.77
CA LEU A 168 -69.20 -3.81 -22.79
C LEU A 168 -69.83 -3.85 -24.22
N GLY A 169 -71.14 -4.07 -24.30
CA GLY A 169 -71.87 -4.10 -25.57
C GLY A 169 -71.95 -2.76 -26.31
N HIS A 170 -71.65 -1.65 -25.61
CA HIS A 170 -71.62 -0.30 -26.21
C HIS A 170 -70.24 0.21 -26.63
N ILE A 171 -69.20 -0.57 -26.35
CA ILE A 171 -67.82 -0.19 -26.66
C ILE A 171 -67.46 -0.85 -27.97
N GLY A 172 -67.65 -0.14 -29.08
CA GLY A 172 -67.12 -0.54 -30.39
C GLY A 172 -65.59 -0.38 -30.42
N MET A 173 -64.84 -1.45 -30.72
CA MET A 173 -63.42 -1.32 -31.09
C MET A 173 -63.35 -0.53 -32.39
N ASN A 174 -63.14 0.75 -32.32
CA ASN A 174 -62.81 1.56 -33.46
C ASN A 174 -61.35 1.32 -33.80
N ARG A 175 -61.06 0.90 -35.02
CA ARG A 175 -59.72 0.72 -35.63
C ARG A 175 -58.98 2.02 -35.71
#